data_7aade50259aa0ad5d52d274d6c47dd4d
#
_entry.id   7aade50259aa0ad5d52d274d6c47dd4d
#
_cell.length_a   1.000
_cell.length_b   1.000
_cell.length_c   1.000
_cell.angle_alpha   90.00
_cell.angle_beta   90.00
_cell.angle_gamma   90.00
#
_symmetry.space_group_name_H-M   'P 1'
#
loop_
_entity.id
_entity.type
_entity.pdbx_description
1 polymer ?
#
loop_
_entity_poly.entity_id
_entity_poly.type
_entity_poly.pdbx_seq_one_letter_code
_entity_poly.pdbx_strand_id
1 'polypeptide(L)'
;MGFDVRLNREAALEPRLRDDGADLLQAARQLEPLVRSLRDGFDKARQLPPELVDAIGRAGLFAMWLPRALGGPELPPLSFLEVIEELSRQDGSVGWCTVIPAGYGRLAGAMPRETAADIFGSGRTVLVGTLNPAGKAVPVPGGYRVTGRWSYGSFIAHSQWVLGGCVVQDDPGAALRLCIFPRADVEVFDIWHVGGLRATGSNDYQVTDVFVPEEMAVPIPGFSPVPVQPGALYAVPMLATFVSCIAIVELGIARAAIEALMEIASAKTPTGSDSVLREKPSVQADLARAEALVRSGRAFLFDALGACWDDALAGRPITLRRRALVRLAACQASQNAVQAVDLMYACGGGTALFEGNRLERCFRDVHAGAQHFAVATLSNLEPVGRVLFGLEPGRARF
;
A
#
# COMPACT_ATOMS: atom_id res chain seq x y z
N MET A 1 -17.17 -37.32 15.11
CA MET A 1 -17.27 -36.09 15.91
C MET A 1 -16.63 -35.00 15.11
N GLY A 2 -17.45 -34.20 14.44
CA GLY A 2 -16.96 -33.06 13.64
C GLY A 2 -16.64 -31.88 14.55
N PHE A 3 -15.41 -31.49 14.62
CA PHE A 3 -15.01 -30.21 15.20
C PHE A 3 -15.36 -29.10 14.18
N ASP A 4 -16.42 -28.35 14.45
CA ASP A 4 -16.75 -27.11 13.73
C ASP A 4 -15.77 -26.03 14.21
N VAL A 5 -14.64 -25.88 13.49
CA VAL A 5 -13.66 -24.84 13.75
C VAL A 5 -14.12 -23.55 13.06
N ARG A 6 -15.21 -22.99 13.52
CA ARG A 6 -15.44 -21.55 13.40
C ARG A 6 -14.62 -20.86 14.49
N LEU A 7 -13.33 -20.63 14.20
CA LEU A 7 -12.50 -19.76 15.02
C LEU A 7 -13.13 -18.36 15.02
N ASN A 8 -13.64 -18.00 16.19
CA ASN A 8 -14.26 -16.72 16.50
C ASN A 8 -13.30 -15.60 16.14
N ARG A 9 -13.51 -14.93 14.99
CA ARG A 9 -12.67 -13.85 14.45
C ARG A 9 -12.78 -12.54 15.27
N GLU A 10 -13.70 -12.48 16.25
CA GLU A 10 -14.21 -11.22 16.78
C GLU A 10 -13.67 -10.77 18.15
N ALA A 11 -12.98 -11.63 18.91
CA ALA A 11 -12.85 -11.39 20.35
C ALA A 11 -11.63 -10.58 20.83
N ALA A 12 -10.66 -10.18 19.97
CA ALA A 12 -9.40 -9.57 20.47
C ALA A 12 -9.05 -8.15 19.97
N LEU A 13 -9.79 -7.56 19.00
CA LEU A 13 -9.43 -6.27 18.37
C LEU A 13 -10.59 -5.26 18.25
N GLU A 14 -11.74 -5.56 18.80
CA GLU A 14 -12.98 -4.82 18.58
C GLU A 14 -13.16 -3.41 19.19
N PRO A 15 -12.38 -2.85 20.12
CA PRO A 15 -12.68 -1.50 20.60
C PRO A 15 -12.22 -0.35 19.70
N ARG A 16 -11.50 -0.61 18.58
CA ARG A 16 -10.82 0.44 17.79
C ARG A 16 -11.44 0.77 16.43
N LEU A 17 -12.42 0.00 15.97
CA LEU A 17 -13.15 0.27 14.74
C LEU A 17 -14.29 1.26 15.03
N ARG A 18 -14.25 2.43 14.41
CA ARG A 18 -15.43 3.30 14.31
C ARG A 18 -16.25 2.87 13.11
N ASP A 19 -17.58 3.05 13.16
CA ASP A 19 -18.55 2.64 12.13
C ASP A 19 -18.18 3.01 10.68
N ASP A 20 -17.44 4.12 10.49
CA ASP A 20 -17.03 4.64 9.17
C ASP A 20 -16.12 3.69 8.37
N GLY A 21 -15.43 2.75 9.02
CA GLY A 21 -14.54 1.78 8.36
C GLY A 21 -15.25 0.49 7.97
N ALA A 22 -16.30 0.11 8.68
CA ALA A 22 -17.02 -1.15 8.47
C ALA A 22 -17.71 -1.20 7.10
N ASP A 23 -18.33 -0.10 6.68
CA ASP A 23 -19.03 0.00 5.38
C ASP A 23 -18.05 -0.12 4.21
N LEU A 24 -16.87 0.54 4.29
CA LEU A 24 -15.85 0.47 3.25
C LEU A 24 -15.17 -0.90 3.20
N LEU A 25 -14.95 -1.54 4.35
CA LEU A 25 -14.48 -2.92 4.40
C LEU A 25 -15.50 -3.88 3.77
N GLN A 26 -16.78 -3.69 4.05
CA GLN A 26 -17.84 -4.49 3.42
C GLN A 26 -17.90 -4.23 1.90
N ALA A 27 -17.77 -2.98 1.46
CA ALA A 27 -17.71 -2.64 0.03
C ALA A 27 -16.50 -3.30 -0.65
N ALA A 28 -15.32 -3.33 0.00
CA ALA A 28 -14.16 -4.06 -0.49
C ALA A 28 -14.42 -5.56 -0.64
N ARG A 29 -15.07 -6.19 0.33
CA ARG A 29 -15.46 -7.61 0.27
C ARG A 29 -16.42 -7.91 -0.89
N GLN A 30 -17.35 -7.00 -1.18
CA GLN A 30 -18.30 -7.14 -2.27
C GLN A 30 -17.65 -7.11 -3.66
N LEU A 31 -16.42 -6.62 -3.79
CA LEU A 31 -15.66 -6.65 -5.06
C LEU A 31 -15.08 -8.03 -5.38
N GLU A 32 -14.99 -8.95 -4.41
CA GLU A 32 -14.32 -10.25 -4.61
C GLU A 32 -14.84 -11.05 -5.81
N PRO A 33 -16.16 -11.17 -6.07
CA PRO A 33 -16.65 -11.90 -7.25
C PRO A 33 -16.16 -11.28 -8.57
N LEU A 34 -16.14 -9.94 -8.65
CA LEU A 34 -15.65 -9.22 -9.84
C LEU A 34 -14.15 -9.40 -10.01
N VAL A 35 -13.36 -9.24 -8.95
CA VAL A 35 -11.91 -9.49 -8.99
C VAL A 35 -11.62 -10.91 -9.45
N ARG A 36 -12.31 -11.90 -8.90
CA ARG A 36 -12.15 -13.33 -9.27
C ARG A 36 -12.44 -13.58 -10.73
N SER A 37 -13.46 -12.95 -11.31
CA SER A 37 -13.83 -13.14 -12.73
C SER A 37 -12.84 -12.50 -13.70
N LEU A 38 -12.08 -11.47 -13.28
CA LEU A 38 -11.23 -10.67 -14.16
C LEU A 38 -9.74 -10.95 -14.01
N ARG A 39 -9.30 -11.46 -12.85
CA ARG A 39 -7.87 -11.51 -12.48
C ARG A 39 -7.00 -12.35 -13.42
N ASP A 40 -7.54 -13.33 -14.13
CA ASP A 40 -6.76 -14.15 -15.07
C ASP A 40 -6.26 -13.32 -16.26
N GLY A 41 -6.92 -12.19 -16.54
CA GLY A 41 -6.49 -11.23 -17.57
C GLY A 41 -5.43 -10.22 -17.11
N PHE A 42 -5.23 -10.07 -15.82
CA PHE A 42 -4.40 -9.01 -15.24
C PHE A 42 -2.94 -9.06 -15.71
N ASP A 43 -2.32 -10.22 -15.66
CA ASP A 43 -0.92 -10.40 -16.02
C ASP A 43 -0.64 -10.08 -17.49
N LYS A 44 -1.55 -10.48 -18.38
CA LYS A 44 -1.46 -10.20 -19.81
C LYS A 44 -1.66 -8.72 -20.14
N ALA A 45 -2.66 -8.11 -19.48
CA ALA A 45 -2.96 -6.68 -19.68
C ALA A 45 -1.92 -5.77 -19.01
N ARG A 46 -1.21 -6.22 -17.98
CA ARG A 46 -0.30 -5.44 -17.14
C ARG A 46 -0.96 -4.18 -16.53
N GLN A 47 -2.28 -4.22 -16.39
CA GLN A 47 -3.11 -3.18 -15.78
C GLN A 47 -4.45 -3.78 -15.33
N LEU A 48 -5.12 -3.12 -14.40
CA LEU A 48 -6.47 -3.48 -14.01
C LEU A 48 -7.46 -3.12 -15.12
N PRO A 49 -8.51 -3.94 -15.34
CA PRO A 49 -9.56 -3.59 -16.30
C PRO A 49 -10.34 -2.33 -15.87
N PRO A 50 -10.75 -1.46 -16.80
CA PRO A 50 -11.49 -0.23 -16.49
C PRO A 50 -12.76 -0.46 -15.66
N GLU A 51 -13.48 -1.55 -15.89
CA GLU A 51 -14.69 -1.89 -15.14
C GLU A 51 -14.43 -2.15 -13.66
N LEU A 52 -13.27 -2.76 -13.32
CA LEU A 52 -12.86 -2.96 -11.92
C LEU A 52 -12.44 -1.63 -11.28
N VAL A 53 -11.68 -0.81 -12.01
CA VAL A 53 -11.28 0.54 -11.56
C VAL A 53 -12.51 1.39 -11.24
N ASP A 54 -13.50 1.34 -12.10
CA ASP A 54 -14.79 2.01 -11.93
C ASP A 54 -15.58 1.49 -10.71
N ALA A 55 -15.56 0.17 -10.49
CA ALA A 55 -16.21 -0.45 -9.34
C ALA A 55 -15.53 -0.03 -8.02
N ILE A 56 -14.20 -0.01 -7.96
CA ILE A 56 -13.42 0.48 -6.81
C ILE A 56 -13.75 1.95 -6.53
N GLY A 57 -13.80 2.79 -7.59
CA GLY A 57 -14.15 4.21 -7.46
C GLY A 57 -15.58 4.43 -6.97
N ARG A 58 -16.58 3.68 -7.50
CA ARG A 58 -17.97 3.74 -7.04
C ARG A 58 -18.15 3.29 -5.59
N ALA A 59 -17.32 2.35 -5.15
CA ALA A 59 -17.26 1.90 -3.75
C ALA A 59 -16.62 2.92 -2.79
N GLY A 60 -16.15 4.08 -3.27
CA GLY A 60 -15.53 5.13 -2.46
C GLY A 60 -14.11 4.82 -1.98
N LEU A 61 -13.48 3.75 -2.49
CA LEU A 61 -12.22 3.24 -1.95
C LEU A 61 -11.01 4.10 -2.34
N PHE A 62 -11.10 4.96 -3.34
CA PHE A 62 -10.06 5.95 -3.64
C PHE A 62 -10.09 7.17 -2.72
N ALA A 63 -11.21 7.43 -2.03
CA ALA A 63 -11.41 8.60 -1.18
C ALA A 63 -11.11 8.35 0.31
N MET A 64 -10.63 7.17 0.69
CA MET A 64 -10.54 6.74 2.10
C MET A 64 -9.79 7.71 3.02
N TRP A 65 -8.75 8.39 2.54
CA TRP A 65 -8.03 9.43 3.29
C TRP A 65 -8.29 10.86 2.80
N LEU A 66 -9.36 11.05 2.01
CA LEU A 66 -9.81 12.40 1.70
C LEU A 66 -10.37 13.08 2.96
N PRO A 67 -10.01 14.36 3.23
CA PRO A 67 -10.48 15.09 4.41
C PRO A 67 -12.00 15.15 4.53
N ARG A 68 -12.52 15.08 5.75
CA ARG A 68 -13.97 15.29 6.04
C ARG A 68 -14.44 16.66 5.57
N ALA A 69 -13.57 17.69 5.65
CA ALA A 69 -13.85 19.03 5.14
C ALA A 69 -14.15 19.07 3.63
N LEU A 70 -13.74 18.05 2.89
CA LEU A 70 -13.98 17.88 1.44
C LEU A 70 -14.99 16.75 1.14
N GLY A 71 -15.73 16.29 2.15
CA GLY A 71 -16.72 15.22 2.01
C GLY A 71 -16.15 13.81 2.02
N GLY A 72 -14.87 13.64 2.35
CA GLY A 72 -14.24 12.32 2.48
C GLY A 72 -14.46 11.69 3.85
N PRO A 73 -14.22 10.38 3.99
CA PRO A 73 -14.37 9.67 5.26
C PRO A 73 -13.23 9.96 6.25
N GLU A 74 -12.05 10.35 5.79
CA GLU A 74 -10.85 10.56 6.61
C GLU A 74 -10.62 9.38 7.57
N LEU A 75 -10.57 8.18 7.01
CA LEU A 75 -10.50 6.95 7.81
C LEU A 75 -9.33 6.94 8.79
N PRO A 76 -9.54 6.40 10.01
CA PRO A 76 -8.44 6.05 10.88
C PRO A 76 -7.43 5.12 10.16
N PRO A 77 -6.11 5.29 10.40
CA PRO A 77 -5.10 4.49 9.70
C PRO A 77 -5.30 2.98 9.81
N LEU A 78 -5.74 2.47 10.96
CA LEU A 78 -5.96 1.02 11.14
C LEU A 78 -7.12 0.51 10.30
N SER A 79 -8.24 1.24 10.24
CA SER A 79 -9.39 0.88 9.39
C SER A 79 -9.03 0.94 7.91
N PHE A 80 -8.21 1.91 7.50
CA PHE A 80 -7.66 1.97 6.15
C PHE A 80 -6.84 0.71 5.81
N LEU A 81 -5.94 0.28 6.71
CA LEU A 81 -5.14 -0.93 6.49
C LEU A 81 -6.01 -2.18 6.35
N GLU A 82 -7.10 -2.31 7.11
CA GLU A 82 -8.01 -3.46 7.01
C GLU A 82 -8.70 -3.54 5.64
N VAL A 83 -9.10 -2.41 5.08
CA VAL A 83 -9.69 -2.36 3.73
C VAL A 83 -8.66 -2.77 2.68
N ILE A 84 -7.42 -2.27 2.78
CA ILE A 84 -6.35 -2.62 1.83
C ILE A 84 -5.91 -4.08 1.99
N GLU A 85 -5.83 -4.60 3.22
CA GLU A 85 -5.56 -6.02 3.48
C GLU A 85 -6.58 -6.92 2.76
N GLU A 86 -7.87 -6.58 2.87
CA GLU A 86 -8.94 -7.32 2.21
C GLU A 86 -8.83 -7.29 0.68
N LEU A 87 -8.58 -6.13 0.07
CA LEU A 87 -8.37 -6.02 -1.38
C LEU A 87 -7.13 -6.80 -1.84
N SER A 88 -6.05 -6.76 -1.05
CA SER A 88 -4.81 -7.48 -1.34
C SER A 88 -4.96 -9.00 -1.18
N ARG A 89 -5.85 -9.44 -0.29
CA ARG A 89 -6.25 -10.86 -0.17
C ARG A 89 -6.97 -11.34 -1.43
N GLN A 90 -7.75 -10.48 -2.07
CA GLN A 90 -8.41 -10.81 -3.33
C GLN A 90 -7.41 -10.90 -4.48
N ASP A 91 -6.52 -9.89 -4.61
CA ASP A 91 -5.39 -9.85 -5.54
C ASP A 91 -4.39 -8.77 -5.13
N GLY A 92 -3.08 -9.07 -5.14
CA GLY A 92 -2.01 -8.16 -4.72
C GLY A 92 -1.97 -6.86 -5.54
N SER A 93 -2.20 -6.94 -6.86
CA SER A 93 -2.23 -5.77 -7.73
C SER A 93 -3.46 -4.88 -7.47
N VAL A 94 -4.60 -5.46 -7.11
CA VAL A 94 -5.82 -4.70 -6.74
C VAL A 94 -5.57 -3.90 -5.47
N GLY A 95 -5.01 -4.53 -4.43
CA GLY A 95 -4.62 -3.85 -3.20
C GLY A 95 -3.62 -2.72 -3.46
N TRP A 96 -2.57 -3.00 -4.25
CA TRP A 96 -1.55 -2.00 -4.60
C TRP A 96 -2.11 -0.82 -5.39
N CYS A 97 -2.92 -1.06 -6.42
CA CYS A 97 -3.53 -0.01 -7.23
C CYS A 97 -4.55 0.83 -6.45
N THR A 98 -5.15 0.28 -5.39
CA THR A 98 -6.09 1.02 -4.55
C THR A 98 -5.36 1.82 -3.47
N VAL A 99 -4.34 1.26 -2.83
CA VAL A 99 -3.63 1.91 -1.72
C VAL A 99 -2.94 3.22 -2.14
N ILE A 100 -2.44 3.30 -3.39
CA ILE A 100 -1.70 4.47 -3.87
C ILE A 100 -2.61 5.71 -3.96
N PRO A 101 -3.69 5.75 -4.79
CA PRO A 101 -4.55 6.93 -4.87
C PRO A 101 -5.27 7.21 -3.54
N ALA A 102 -5.74 6.19 -2.84
CA ALA A 102 -6.40 6.37 -1.54
C ALA A 102 -5.45 6.98 -0.49
N GLY A 103 -4.18 6.56 -0.48
CA GLY A 103 -3.14 7.11 0.38
C GLY A 103 -2.80 8.57 0.05
N TYR A 104 -2.77 8.92 -1.24
CA TYR A 104 -2.53 10.30 -1.67
C TYR A 104 -3.72 11.22 -1.44
N GLY A 105 -4.92 10.72 -1.21
CA GLY A 105 -6.08 11.52 -0.81
C GLY A 105 -5.80 12.43 0.39
N ARG A 106 -4.90 12.02 1.30
CA ARG A 106 -4.47 12.86 2.44
C ARG A 106 -3.77 14.16 2.03
N LEU A 107 -3.19 14.25 0.82
CA LEU A 107 -2.52 15.48 0.35
C LEU A 107 -3.51 16.64 0.22
N ALA A 108 -4.78 16.36 0.00
CA ALA A 108 -5.85 17.36 0.02
C ALA A 108 -5.90 18.14 1.36
N GLY A 109 -5.45 17.53 2.46
CA GLY A 109 -5.31 18.18 3.77
C GLY A 109 -4.16 19.19 3.86
N ALA A 110 -3.25 19.20 2.89
CA ALA A 110 -2.10 20.11 2.81
C ALA A 110 -2.21 21.12 1.66
N MET A 111 -3.38 21.24 1.05
CA MET A 111 -3.65 22.11 -0.10
C MET A 111 -4.72 23.15 0.23
N PRO A 112 -4.75 24.31 -0.48
CA PRO A 112 -5.90 25.19 -0.45
C PRO A 112 -7.18 24.42 -0.81
N ARG A 113 -8.29 24.77 -0.14
CA ARG A 113 -9.57 24.02 -0.28
C ARG A 113 -10.07 23.95 -1.72
N GLU A 114 -9.93 25.04 -2.47
CA GLU A 114 -10.36 25.10 -3.87
C GLU A 114 -9.54 24.17 -4.74
N THR A 115 -8.21 24.23 -4.65
CA THR A 115 -7.28 23.33 -5.37
C THR A 115 -7.53 21.87 -5.02
N ALA A 116 -7.75 21.56 -3.74
CA ALA A 116 -8.07 20.21 -3.30
C ALA A 116 -9.43 19.74 -3.85
N ALA A 117 -10.44 20.62 -3.94
CA ALA A 117 -11.74 20.31 -4.53
C ALA A 117 -11.64 20.07 -6.05
N ASP A 118 -10.82 20.83 -6.76
CA ASP A 118 -10.59 20.64 -8.21
C ASP A 118 -9.96 19.28 -8.50
N ILE A 119 -8.99 18.84 -7.67
CA ILE A 119 -8.31 17.56 -7.85
C ILE A 119 -9.16 16.39 -7.36
N PHE A 120 -9.74 16.48 -6.16
CA PHE A 120 -10.34 15.34 -5.45
C PHE A 120 -11.87 15.40 -5.35
N GLY A 121 -12.52 16.47 -5.79
CA GLY A 121 -13.96 16.73 -5.53
C GLY A 121 -14.92 15.67 -6.09
N SER A 122 -14.49 14.86 -7.06
CA SER A 122 -15.28 13.72 -7.54
C SER A 122 -15.39 12.56 -6.55
N GLY A 123 -14.47 12.48 -5.57
CA GLY A 123 -14.30 11.31 -4.68
C GLY A 123 -13.80 10.05 -5.39
N ARG A 124 -13.51 10.13 -6.70
CA ARG A 124 -13.07 9.00 -7.53
C ARG A 124 -11.72 9.25 -8.20
N THR A 125 -11.07 10.35 -7.86
CA THR A 125 -9.81 10.76 -8.47
C THR A 125 -8.73 9.72 -8.20
N VAL A 126 -8.02 9.35 -9.25
CA VAL A 126 -6.80 8.56 -9.20
C VAL A 126 -5.62 9.51 -9.36
N LEU A 127 -5.01 9.89 -8.24
CA LEU A 127 -3.74 10.59 -8.17
C LEU A 127 -2.64 9.55 -7.86
N VAL A 128 -1.62 9.49 -8.69
CA VAL A 128 -0.50 8.54 -8.54
C VAL A 128 0.84 9.24 -8.70
N GLY A 129 1.93 8.54 -8.41
CA GLY A 129 3.29 9.02 -8.61
C GLY A 129 4.23 8.61 -7.50
N THR A 130 5.37 9.30 -7.36
CA THR A 130 6.39 8.93 -6.39
C THR A 130 6.91 10.13 -5.60
N LEU A 131 7.24 9.87 -4.33
CA LEU A 131 7.85 10.86 -3.41
C LEU A 131 9.35 11.08 -3.71
N ASN A 132 9.97 10.24 -4.54
CA ASN A 132 11.39 10.36 -4.86
C ASN A 132 11.68 11.73 -5.50
N PRO A 133 12.60 12.56 -4.93
CA PRO A 133 12.86 13.92 -5.42
C PRO A 133 13.78 13.92 -6.64
N ALA A 134 13.40 13.20 -7.70
CA ALA A 134 14.14 13.11 -8.95
C ALA A 134 13.88 14.31 -9.90
N GLY A 135 12.82 15.08 -9.65
CA GLY A 135 12.49 16.26 -10.43
C GLY A 135 13.21 17.52 -9.96
N LYS A 136 13.30 18.49 -10.87
CA LYS A 136 13.78 19.84 -10.62
C LYS A 136 12.63 20.82 -10.78
N ALA A 137 12.40 21.67 -9.76
CA ALA A 137 11.39 22.72 -9.77
C ALA A 137 12.10 24.08 -9.76
N VAL A 138 12.07 24.79 -10.89
CA VAL A 138 12.66 26.12 -11.04
C VAL A 138 11.59 27.17 -10.71
N PRO A 139 11.80 28.02 -9.69
CA PRO A 139 10.84 29.06 -9.32
C PRO A 139 10.59 30.05 -10.48
N VAL A 140 9.33 30.35 -10.74
CA VAL A 140 8.89 31.38 -11.69
C VAL A 140 7.69 32.13 -11.08
N PRO A 141 7.30 33.30 -11.63
CA PRO A 141 6.12 34.01 -11.12
C PRO A 141 4.88 33.11 -11.10
N GLY A 142 4.27 32.93 -9.92
CA GLY A 142 3.05 32.16 -9.69
C GLY A 142 3.23 30.66 -9.54
N GLY A 143 4.47 30.12 -9.53
CA GLY A 143 4.70 28.69 -9.37
C GLY A 143 6.09 28.22 -9.77
N TYR A 144 6.15 27.08 -10.46
CA TYR A 144 7.41 26.43 -10.84
C TYR A 144 7.37 25.93 -12.28
N ARG A 145 8.53 25.98 -12.95
CA ARG A 145 8.78 25.17 -14.14
C ARG A 145 9.44 23.86 -13.72
N VAL A 146 8.80 22.74 -14.08
CA VAL A 146 9.20 21.42 -13.61
C VAL A 146 9.65 20.53 -14.75
N THR A 147 10.81 19.91 -14.56
CA THR A 147 11.35 18.87 -15.43
C THR A 147 11.83 17.71 -14.57
N GLY A 148 11.43 16.49 -14.92
CA GLY A 148 11.88 15.31 -14.21
C GLY A 148 11.38 14.02 -14.85
N ARG A 149 12.07 12.92 -14.52
CA ARG A 149 11.64 11.56 -14.84
C ARG A 149 11.64 10.74 -13.55
N TRP A 150 10.56 10.01 -13.33
CA TRP A 150 10.37 9.19 -12.15
C TRP A 150 10.01 7.77 -12.56
N SER A 151 10.50 6.82 -11.79
CA SER A 151 10.14 5.40 -11.92
C SER A 151 9.01 5.02 -10.99
N TYR A 152 8.36 3.91 -11.30
CA TYR A 152 7.33 3.29 -10.46
C TYR A 152 6.03 4.11 -10.34
N GLY A 153 5.55 4.66 -11.44
CA GLY A 153 4.21 5.26 -11.54
C GLY A 153 3.11 4.20 -11.51
N SER A 154 2.92 3.54 -10.36
CA SER A 154 1.91 2.50 -10.21
C SER A 154 0.52 3.04 -10.52
N PHE A 155 -0.27 2.28 -11.30
CA PHE A 155 -1.64 2.62 -11.69
C PHE A 155 -1.78 3.86 -12.59
N ILE A 156 -0.67 4.32 -13.21
CA ILE A 156 -0.61 5.56 -14.00
C ILE A 156 -1.52 5.54 -15.24
N ALA A 157 -1.81 4.37 -15.79
CA ALA A 157 -2.71 4.23 -16.93
C ALA A 157 -4.14 4.71 -16.66
N HIS A 158 -4.56 4.72 -15.39
CA HIS A 158 -5.91 5.09 -14.95
C HIS A 158 -5.95 6.45 -14.23
N SER A 159 -4.81 7.15 -14.14
CA SER A 159 -4.73 8.41 -13.40
C SER A 159 -5.34 9.58 -14.15
N GLN A 160 -5.93 10.52 -13.42
CA GLN A 160 -6.28 11.85 -13.88
C GLN A 160 -5.18 12.85 -13.54
N TRP A 161 -4.50 12.60 -12.43
CA TRP A 161 -3.43 13.43 -11.91
C TRP A 161 -2.20 12.58 -11.59
N VAL A 162 -1.03 13.16 -11.81
CA VAL A 162 0.25 12.51 -11.50
C VAL A 162 1.07 13.46 -10.63
N LEU A 163 1.79 12.94 -9.64
CA LEU A 163 2.71 13.74 -8.83
C LEU A 163 4.14 13.25 -9.00
N GLY A 164 5.09 14.17 -8.78
CA GLY A 164 6.51 13.85 -8.71
C GLY A 164 7.20 14.65 -7.62
N GLY A 165 8.05 13.97 -6.84
CA GLY A 165 8.94 14.64 -5.90
C GLY A 165 9.98 15.48 -6.63
N CYS A 166 10.15 16.74 -6.21
CA CYS A 166 11.05 17.71 -6.83
C CYS A 166 11.92 18.41 -5.80
N VAL A 167 13.15 18.76 -6.20
CA VAL A 167 14.02 19.68 -5.48
C VAL A 167 13.85 21.07 -6.07
N VAL A 168 13.55 22.04 -5.22
CA VAL A 168 13.49 23.46 -5.63
C VAL A 168 14.91 23.92 -5.97
N GLN A 169 15.09 24.48 -7.18
CA GLN A 169 16.38 24.99 -7.64
C GLN A 169 16.62 26.36 -7.02
N ASP A 170 17.90 26.70 -6.86
CA ASP A 170 18.35 27.98 -6.31
C ASP A 170 17.85 28.26 -4.88
N ASP A 171 17.36 27.23 -4.18
CA ASP A 171 17.01 27.27 -2.75
C ASP A 171 18.18 26.71 -1.92
N PRO A 172 18.82 27.52 -1.05
CA PRO A 172 19.93 27.05 -0.21
C PRO A 172 19.57 25.89 0.71
N GLY A 173 18.26 25.74 1.04
CA GLY A 173 17.73 24.66 1.85
C GLY A 173 17.40 23.40 1.06
N ALA A 174 17.54 23.41 -0.28
CA ALA A 174 17.11 22.33 -1.16
C ALA A 174 15.67 21.83 -0.82
N ALA A 175 14.74 22.77 -0.69
CA ALA A 175 13.37 22.49 -0.30
C ALA A 175 12.72 21.44 -1.22
N LEU A 176 11.96 20.54 -0.64
CA LEU A 176 11.26 19.47 -1.36
C LEU A 176 9.79 19.85 -1.58
N ARG A 177 9.31 19.57 -2.77
CA ARG A 177 7.91 19.73 -3.18
C ARG A 177 7.39 18.47 -3.84
N LEU A 178 6.11 18.16 -3.62
CA LEU A 178 5.36 17.27 -4.49
C LEU A 178 4.63 18.13 -5.52
N CYS A 179 5.12 18.09 -6.75
CA CYS A 179 4.50 18.80 -7.86
C CYS A 179 3.45 17.93 -8.52
N ILE A 180 2.23 18.46 -8.70
CA ILE A 180 1.09 17.73 -9.25
C ILE A 180 0.82 18.21 -10.66
N PHE A 181 0.66 17.27 -11.59
CA PHE A 181 0.47 17.52 -13.03
C PHE A 181 -0.83 16.91 -13.51
N PRO A 182 -1.57 17.54 -14.43
CA PRO A 182 -2.58 16.85 -15.23
C PRO A 182 -1.97 15.64 -15.95
N ARG A 183 -2.67 14.52 -16.02
CA ARG A 183 -2.17 13.32 -16.75
C ARG A 183 -1.81 13.61 -18.20
N ALA A 184 -2.47 14.58 -18.84
CA ALA A 184 -2.23 14.96 -20.23
C ALA A 184 -0.83 15.57 -20.47
N ASP A 185 -0.20 16.14 -19.43
CA ASP A 185 1.12 16.77 -19.52
C ASP A 185 2.27 15.78 -19.24
N VAL A 186 1.93 14.51 -19.00
CA VAL A 186 2.88 13.48 -18.56
C VAL A 186 3.10 12.44 -19.64
N GLU A 187 4.36 12.28 -20.09
CA GLU A 187 4.81 11.20 -20.95
C GLU A 187 5.02 9.92 -20.11
N VAL A 188 4.52 8.79 -20.59
CA VAL A 188 4.64 7.48 -19.91
C VAL A 188 5.41 6.52 -20.80
N PHE A 189 6.39 5.81 -20.19
CA PHE A 189 7.25 4.85 -20.87
C PHE A 189 6.85 3.43 -20.47
N ASP A 190 6.44 2.63 -21.43
CA ASP A 190 6.03 1.23 -21.20
C ASP A 190 7.24 0.34 -20.89
N ILE A 191 7.64 0.28 -19.62
CA ILE A 191 8.80 -0.50 -19.16
C ILE A 191 8.42 -1.59 -18.15
N TRP A 192 7.16 -1.67 -17.71
CA TRP A 192 6.74 -2.55 -16.63
C TRP A 192 6.58 -4.00 -17.09
N HIS A 193 7.71 -4.65 -17.43
CA HIS A 193 7.80 -6.07 -17.81
C HIS A 193 8.48 -6.85 -16.68
N VAL A 194 7.71 -7.21 -15.66
CA VAL A 194 8.20 -7.72 -14.36
C VAL A 194 7.63 -9.10 -14.03
N GLY A 195 8.22 -9.74 -13.02
CA GLY A 195 7.80 -11.06 -12.53
C GLY A 195 6.50 -11.05 -11.75
N GLY A 196 6.29 -10.08 -10.84
CA GLY A 196 5.10 -9.97 -9.97
C GLY A 196 4.51 -8.58 -9.93
N LEU A 197 3.32 -8.42 -9.33
CA LEU A 197 2.54 -7.18 -9.32
C LEU A 197 2.37 -6.57 -10.72
N ARG A 198 2.20 -7.42 -11.73
CA ARG A 198 2.23 -7.04 -13.15
C ARG A 198 1.12 -6.07 -13.50
N ALA A 199 -0.07 -6.27 -12.93
CA ALA A 199 -1.24 -5.43 -13.23
C ALA A 199 -1.20 -4.05 -12.56
N THR A 200 -0.15 -3.73 -11.80
CA THR A 200 0.04 -2.36 -11.29
C THR A 200 0.48 -1.38 -12.38
N GLY A 201 1.04 -1.88 -13.50
CA GLY A 201 1.50 -1.05 -14.61
C GLY A 201 2.42 0.08 -14.15
N SER A 202 3.39 -0.24 -13.26
CA SER A 202 4.23 0.76 -12.58
C SER A 202 5.30 1.34 -13.50
N ASN A 203 4.85 1.92 -14.59
CA ASN A 203 5.68 2.49 -15.65
C ASN A 203 6.48 3.73 -15.20
N ASP A 204 7.57 4.02 -15.90
CA ASP A 204 8.25 5.32 -15.77
C ASP A 204 7.39 6.42 -16.38
N TYR A 205 7.57 7.63 -15.86
CA TYR A 205 6.90 8.82 -16.40
C TYR A 205 7.80 10.06 -16.32
N GLN A 206 7.54 11.03 -17.22
CA GLN A 206 8.35 12.23 -17.36
C GLN A 206 7.48 13.44 -17.62
N VAL A 207 7.93 14.59 -17.14
CA VAL A 207 7.49 15.91 -17.59
C VAL A 207 8.70 16.73 -18.03
N THR A 208 8.51 17.62 -19.01
CA THR A 208 9.56 18.50 -19.53
C THR A 208 9.05 19.94 -19.58
N ASP A 209 9.62 20.80 -18.75
CA ASP A 209 9.30 22.22 -18.64
C ASP A 209 7.81 22.54 -18.46
N VAL A 210 7.13 21.75 -17.63
CA VAL A 210 5.69 21.95 -17.32
C VAL A 210 5.55 23.00 -16.23
N PHE A 211 4.62 23.96 -16.43
CA PHE A 211 4.26 24.94 -15.40
C PHE A 211 3.35 24.28 -14.35
N VAL A 212 3.73 24.42 -13.07
CA VAL A 212 2.98 23.96 -11.91
C VAL A 212 2.67 25.18 -11.02
N PRO A 213 1.39 25.52 -10.82
CA PRO A 213 1.01 26.57 -9.88
C PRO A 213 1.52 26.30 -8.46
N GLU A 214 1.80 27.37 -7.69
CA GLU A 214 2.31 27.25 -6.31
C GLU A 214 1.41 26.35 -5.44
N GLU A 215 0.09 26.46 -5.57
CA GLU A 215 -0.92 25.68 -4.84
C GLU A 215 -0.94 24.19 -5.20
N MET A 216 -0.37 23.79 -6.34
CA MET A 216 -0.19 22.39 -6.77
C MET A 216 1.23 21.86 -6.50
N ALA A 217 2.09 22.67 -5.89
CA ALA A 217 3.43 22.29 -5.49
C ALA A 217 3.55 22.13 -3.97
N VAL A 218 3.01 21.04 -3.43
CA VAL A 218 2.86 20.81 -1.98
C VAL A 218 4.21 20.71 -1.28
N PRO A 219 4.51 21.57 -0.29
CA PRO A 219 5.73 21.48 0.51
C PRO A 219 5.77 20.20 1.35
N ILE A 220 6.91 19.50 1.34
CA ILE A 220 7.11 18.28 2.13
C ILE A 220 8.39 18.35 2.97
N PRO A 221 8.51 19.27 3.93
CA PRO A 221 9.65 19.31 4.82
C PRO A 221 9.80 17.99 5.55
N GLY A 222 10.98 17.37 5.50
CA GLY A 222 11.19 16.06 6.12
C GLY A 222 10.32 14.93 5.54
N PHE A 223 9.84 15.05 4.29
CA PHE A 223 8.91 14.11 3.63
C PHE A 223 7.50 14.03 4.26
N SER A 224 7.10 15.02 5.01
CA SER A 224 5.73 15.14 5.51
C SER A 224 5.12 16.45 5.06
N PRO A 225 3.95 16.45 4.41
CA PRO A 225 3.23 17.67 4.06
C PRO A 225 2.86 18.46 5.31
N VAL A 226 2.87 19.78 5.20
CA VAL A 226 2.37 20.65 6.27
C VAL A 226 0.85 20.75 6.13
N PRO A 227 0.07 20.26 7.11
CA PRO A 227 -1.38 20.27 6.99
C PRO A 227 -1.93 21.70 7.12
N VAL A 228 -2.89 22.04 6.29
CA VAL A 228 -3.71 23.26 6.37
C VAL A 228 -5.14 22.95 6.83
N GLN A 229 -5.53 21.67 6.83
CA GLN A 229 -6.80 21.18 7.35
C GLN A 229 -6.59 20.56 8.74
N PRO A 230 -7.55 20.70 9.67
CA PRO A 230 -7.51 20.03 10.96
C PRO A 230 -7.76 18.51 10.77
N GLY A 231 -7.16 17.70 11.65
CA GLY A 231 -7.41 16.26 11.68
C GLY A 231 -6.23 15.49 12.28
N ALA A 232 -6.52 14.47 13.09
CA ALA A 232 -5.50 13.63 13.70
C ALA A 232 -4.69 12.83 12.66
N LEU A 233 -5.29 12.52 11.50
CA LEU A 233 -4.62 11.83 10.41
C LEU A 233 -3.37 12.57 9.93
N TYR A 234 -3.42 13.90 9.90
CA TYR A 234 -2.30 14.73 9.40
C TYR A 234 -1.17 14.89 10.42
N ALA A 235 -1.43 14.63 11.71
CA ALA A 235 -0.41 14.58 12.73
C ALA A 235 0.46 13.31 12.66
N VAL A 236 -0.07 12.22 12.05
CA VAL A 236 0.73 11.02 11.83
C VAL A 236 1.68 11.27 10.65
N PRO A 237 3.02 11.10 10.83
CA PRO A 237 3.98 11.32 9.76
C PRO A 237 3.65 10.51 8.51
N MET A 238 3.77 11.14 7.34
CA MET A 238 3.40 10.50 6.06
C MET A 238 4.17 9.21 5.82
N LEU A 239 5.47 9.17 6.14
CA LEU A 239 6.28 7.96 5.96
C LEU A 239 5.83 6.81 6.87
N ALA A 240 5.33 7.08 8.07
CA ALA A 240 4.83 6.02 8.96
C ALA A 240 3.58 5.35 8.37
N THR A 241 2.63 6.13 7.85
CA THR A 241 1.46 5.57 7.16
C THR A 241 1.85 4.88 5.85
N PHE A 242 2.75 5.47 5.07
CA PHE A 242 3.18 4.95 3.78
C PHE A 242 3.82 3.56 3.89
N VAL A 243 4.77 3.36 4.82
CA VAL A 243 5.42 2.04 4.97
C VAL A 243 4.42 0.98 5.44
N SER A 244 3.46 1.36 6.28
CA SER A 244 2.39 0.47 6.73
C SER A 244 1.46 0.05 5.59
N CYS A 245 1.18 0.97 4.65
CA CYS A 245 0.41 0.71 3.45
C CYS A 245 1.08 -0.36 2.54
N ILE A 246 2.40 -0.32 2.39
CA ILE A 246 3.11 -1.33 1.60
C ILE A 246 3.09 -2.68 2.30
N ALA A 247 3.41 -2.72 3.60
CA ALA A 247 3.45 -3.95 4.38
C ALA A 247 2.10 -4.68 4.46
N ILE A 248 0.99 -3.95 4.53
CA ILE A 248 -0.34 -4.56 4.62
C ILE A 248 -0.76 -5.24 3.31
N VAL A 249 -0.33 -4.72 2.15
CA VAL A 249 -0.55 -5.38 0.86
C VAL A 249 0.11 -6.76 0.86
N GLU A 250 1.33 -6.88 1.35
CA GLU A 250 2.07 -8.13 1.40
C GLU A 250 1.43 -9.13 2.38
N LEU A 251 0.94 -8.66 3.53
CA LEU A 251 0.17 -9.51 4.46
C LEU A 251 -1.13 -10.02 3.84
N GLY A 252 -1.83 -9.20 3.05
CA GLY A 252 -3.01 -9.62 2.30
C GLY A 252 -2.68 -10.70 1.27
N ILE A 253 -1.57 -10.55 0.52
CA ILE A 253 -1.06 -11.58 -0.42
C ILE A 253 -0.74 -12.88 0.33
N ALA A 254 -0.09 -12.79 1.50
CA ALA A 254 0.22 -13.98 2.29
C ALA A 254 -1.04 -14.69 2.81
N ARG A 255 -2.08 -13.96 3.20
CA ARG A 255 -3.39 -14.51 3.53
C ARG A 255 -4.01 -15.24 2.33
N ALA A 256 -3.93 -14.65 1.14
CA ALA A 256 -4.39 -15.28 -0.11
C ALA A 256 -3.65 -16.58 -0.40
N ALA A 257 -2.33 -16.64 -0.15
CA ALA A 257 -1.54 -17.84 -0.36
C ALA A 257 -1.94 -18.98 0.60
N ILE A 258 -2.21 -18.66 1.86
CA ILE A 258 -2.71 -19.63 2.84
C ILE A 258 -4.06 -20.22 2.37
N GLU A 259 -5.00 -19.36 1.96
CA GLU A 259 -6.31 -19.79 1.44
C GLU A 259 -6.17 -20.66 0.18
N ALA A 260 -5.31 -20.24 -0.76
CA ALA A 260 -5.07 -21.00 -1.99
C ALA A 260 -4.46 -22.38 -1.71
N LEU A 261 -3.53 -22.50 -0.76
CA LEU A 261 -3.01 -23.81 -0.36
C LEU A 261 -4.10 -24.68 0.27
N MET A 262 -4.94 -24.12 1.15
CA MET A 262 -6.02 -24.87 1.79
C MET A 262 -7.00 -25.45 0.75
N GLU A 263 -7.33 -24.69 -0.29
CA GLU A 263 -8.15 -25.15 -1.42
C GLU A 263 -7.46 -26.31 -2.15
N ILE A 264 -6.19 -26.14 -2.56
CA ILE A 264 -5.39 -27.15 -3.24
C ILE A 264 -5.27 -28.43 -2.37
N ALA A 265 -4.93 -28.28 -1.11
CA ALA A 265 -4.65 -29.37 -0.18
C ALA A 265 -5.89 -30.22 0.12
N SER A 266 -7.07 -29.65 -0.02
CA SER A 266 -8.34 -30.36 0.21
C SER A 266 -8.69 -31.34 -0.91
N ALA A 267 -8.22 -31.10 -2.13
CA ALA A 267 -8.54 -31.91 -3.31
C ALA A 267 -7.35 -32.73 -3.84
N LYS A 268 -6.12 -32.29 -3.61
CA LYS A 268 -4.92 -32.88 -4.19
C LYS A 268 -4.44 -34.10 -3.40
N THR A 269 -4.30 -35.25 -4.07
CA THR A 269 -3.52 -36.40 -3.60
C THR A 269 -2.16 -36.39 -4.25
N PRO A 270 -1.04 -36.26 -3.52
CA PRO A 270 0.31 -36.27 -4.08
C PRO A 270 0.65 -37.62 -4.72
N THR A 271 1.47 -37.61 -5.77
CA THR A 271 1.95 -38.84 -6.42
C THR A 271 2.64 -39.74 -5.41
N GLY A 272 2.27 -41.02 -5.42
CA GLY A 272 2.80 -42.01 -4.47
C GLY A 272 2.25 -41.90 -3.04
N SER A 273 1.12 -41.23 -2.85
CA SER A 273 0.43 -41.11 -1.58
C SER A 273 -1.00 -41.65 -1.65
N ASP A 274 -1.46 -42.26 -0.56
CA ASP A 274 -2.83 -42.75 -0.40
C ASP A 274 -3.74 -41.75 0.32
N SER A 275 -3.21 -40.57 0.71
CA SER A 275 -3.96 -39.53 1.41
C SER A 275 -3.81 -38.17 0.75
N VAL A 276 -4.84 -37.33 0.92
CA VAL A 276 -4.83 -35.94 0.40
C VAL A 276 -3.77 -35.08 1.10
N LEU A 277 -3.36 -34.02 0.41
CA LEU A 277 -2.25 -33.18 0.86
C LEU A 277 -2.48 -32.56 2.25
N ARG A 278 -3.72 -32.20 2.58
CA ARG A 278 -4.10 -31.64 3.91
C ARG A 278 -3.88 -32.61 5.09
N GLU A 279 -3.75 -33.91 4.82
CA GLU A 279 -3.54 -34.95 5.85
C GLU A 279 -2.05 -35.19 6.12
N LYS A 280 -1.16 -34.53 5.40
CA LYS A 280 0.30 -34.67 5.60
C LYS A 280 0.75 -33.83 6.81
N PRO A 281 1.42 -34.44 7.80
CA PRO A 281 1.86 -33.73 9.01
C PRO A 281 2.79 -32.56 8.71
N SER A 282 3.67 -32.66 7.69
CA SER A 282 4.54 -31.58 7.26
C SER A 282 3.76 -30.36 6.75
N VAL A 283 2.74 -30.58 5.92
CA VAL A 283 1.89 -29.51 5.37
C VAL A 283 1.08 -28.84 6.50
N GLN A 284 0.57 -29.65 7.46
CA GLN A 284 -0.12 -29.11 8.63
C GLN A 284 0.81 -28.23 9.49
N ALA A 285 2.05 -28.66 9.70
CA ALA A 285 3.04 -27.89 10.43
C ALA A 285 3.42 -26.58 9.71
N ASP A 286 3.61 -26.63 8.39
CA ASP A 286 3.96 -25.44 7.60
C ASP A 286 2.79 -24.46 7.50
N LEU A 287 1.56 -24.94 7.38
CA LEU A 287 0.36 -24.10 7.47
C LEU A 287 0.29 -23.36 8.82
N ALA A 288 0.54 -24.07 9.94
CA ALA A 288 0.55 -23.46 11.26
C ALA A 288 1.67 -22.40 11.41
N ARG A 289 2.85 -22.65 10.83
CA ARG A 289 3.95 -21.66 10.78
C ARG A 289 3.57 -20.41 9.98
N ALA A 290 2.98 -20.59 8.79
CA ALA A 290 2.53 -19.48 7.94
C ALA A 290 1.44 -18.64 8.66
N GLU A 291 0.48 -19.26 9.33
CA GLU A 291 -0.50 -18.57 10.17
C GLU A 291 0.17 -17.74 11.28
N ALA A 292 1.16 -18.30 11.96
CA ALA A 292 1.89 -17.60 13.01
C ALA A 292 2.66 -16.39 12.46
N LEU A 293 3.32 -16.53 11.31
CA LEU A 293 4.04 -15.46 10.63
C LEU A 293 3.10 -14.30 10.26
N VAL A 294 2.00 -14.59 9.57
CA VAL A 294 1.04 -13.56 9.14
C VAL A 294 0.43 -12.85 10.35
N ARG A 295 -0.04 -13.59 11.35
CA ARG A 295 -0.68 -13.02 12.54
C ARG A 295 0.28 -12.17 13.37
N SER A 296 1.50 -12.63 13.59
CA SER A 296 2.50 -11.87 14.35
C SER A 296 2.95 -10.60 13.62
N GLY A 297 3.18 -10.67 12.29
CA GLY A 297 3.49 -9.49 11.47
C GLY A 297 2.37 -8.46 11.51
N ARG A 298 1.12 -8.91 11.32
CA ARG A 298 -0.06 -8.05 11.41
C ARG A 298 -0.21 -7.41 12.79
N ALA A 299 -0.12 -8.19 13.85
CA ALA A 299 -0.27 -7.69 15.22
C ALA A 299 0.76 -6.61 15.54
N PHE A 300 2.03 -6.82 15.17
CA PHE A 300 3.08 -5.82 15.38
C PHE A 300 2.87 -4.55 14.55
N LEU A 301 2.45 -4.68 13.29
CA LEU A 301 2.15 -3.53 12.44
C LEU A 301 1.01 -2.68 13.01
N PHE A 302 -0.08 -3.33 13.42
CA PHE A 302 -1.25 -2.65 14.00
C PHE A 302 -0.95 -2.03 15.35
N ASP A 303 -0.18 -2.68 16.21
CA ASP A 303 0.27 -2.13 17.50
C ASP A 303 1.12 -0.87 17.30
N ALA A 304 2.15 -0.95 16.46
CA ALA A 304 3.07 0.15 16.24
C ALA A 304 2.40 1.38 15.60
N LEU A 305 1.56 1.19 14.58
CA LEU A 305 0.82 2.27 13.95
C LEU A 305 -0.32 2.78 14.85
N GLY A 306 -1.00 1.89 15.56
CA GLY A 306 -2.04 2.23 16.54
C GLY A 306 -1.51 3.13 17.65
N ALA A 307 -0.31 2.86 18.14
CA ALA A 307 0.34 3.73 19.13
C ALA A 307 0.65 5.14 18.59
N CYS A 308 1.00 5.27 17.29
CA CYS A 308 1.13 6.59 16.65
C CYS A 308 -0.22 7.28 16.50
N TRP A 309 -1.27 6.54 16.18
CA TRP A 309 -2.63 7.06 16.07
C TRP A 309 -3.17 7.55 17.43
N ASP A 310 -2.97 6.78 18.50
CA ASP A 310 -3.35 7.17 19.87
C ASP A 310 -2.61 8.45 20.33
N ASP A 311 -1.33 8.59 19.96
CA ASP A 311 -0.58 9.82 20.21
C ASP A 311 -1.16 11.02 19.43
N ALA A 312 -1.50 10.84 18.15
CA ALA A 312 -2.11 11.87 17.31
C ALA A 312 -3.48 12.31 17.83
N LEU A 313 -4.35 11.37 18.23
CA LEU A 313 -5.66 11.67 18.82
C LEU A 313 -5.56 12.44 20.14
N ALA A 314 -4.52 12.17 20.92
CA ALA A 314 -4.27 12.84 22.20
C ALA A 314 -3.48 14.16 22.03
N GLY A 315 -3.18 14.59 20.79
CA GLY A 315 -2.35 15.77 20.53
C GLY A 315 -0.91 15.66 21.02
N ARG A 316 -0.40 14.45 21.25
CA ARG A 316 0.98 14.22 21.68
C ARG A 316 1.93 14.13 20.47
N PRO A 317 3.17 14.60 20.59
CA PRO A 317 4.17 14.47 19.54
C PRO A 317 4.50 12.99 19.27
N ILE A 318 4.51 12.59 18.00
CA ILE A 318 4.95 11.26 17.60
C ILE A 318 6.47 11.24 17.56
N THR A 319 7.08 10.58 18.55
CA THR A 319 8.53 10.55 18.75
C THR A 319 9.26 9.81 17.63
N LEU A 320 10.56 10.08 17.44
CA LEU A 320 11.40 9.35 16.50
C LEU A 320 11.40 7.85 16.78
N ARG A 321 11.41 7.45 18.06
CA ARG A 321 11.31 6.04 18.48
C ARG A 321 10.01 5.40 18.02
N ARG A 322 8.85 6.08 18.12
CA ARG A 322 7.56 5.59 17.62
C ARG A 322 7.62 5.34 16.11
N ARG A 323 8.13 6.32 15.35
CA ARG A 323 8.28 6.23 13.89
C ARG A 323 9.22 5.09 13.46
N ALA A 324 10.33 4.91 14.19
CA ALA A 324 11.25 3.80 13.97
C ALA A 324 10.61 2.43 14.23
N LEU A 325 9.76 2.31 15.26
CA LEU A 325 9.02 1.07 15.53
C LEU A 325 8.00 0.74 14.43
N VAL A 326 7.31 1.73 13.87
CA VAL A 326 6.44 1.51 12.71
C VAL A 326 7.25 0.99 11.51
N ARG A 327 8.43 1.57 11.25
CA ARG A 327 9.32 1.09 10.19
C ARG A 327 9.77 -0.35 10.44
N LEU A 328 10.16 -0.66 11.67
CA LEU A 328 10.54 -2.03 12.04
C LEU A 328 9.39 -3.02 11.83
N ALA A 329 8.20 -2.65 12.28
CA ALA A 329 6.99 -3.48 12.14
C ALA A 329 6.65 -3.73 10.66
N ALA A 330 6.77 -2.71 9.80
CA ALA A 330 6.53 -2.85 8.37
C ALA A 330 7.56 -3.79 7.71
N CYS A 331 8.85 -3.66 8.04
CA CYS A 331 9.89 -4.56 7.55
C CYS A 331 9.67 -6.01 8.02
N GLN A 332 9.30 -6.19 9.29
CA GLN A 332 9.03 -7.52 9.85
C GLN A 332 7.77 -8.16 9.23
N ALA A 333 6.72 -7.37 9.01
CA ALA A 333 5.49 -7.84 8.36
C ALA A 333 5.77 -8.32 6.93
N SER A 334 6.57 -7.56 6.17
CA SER A 334 7.01 -7.93 4.83
C SER A 334 7.80 -9.24 4.82
N GLN A 335 8.81 -9.37 5.69
CA GLN A 335 9.57 -10.62 5.80
C GLN A 335 8.69 -11.82 6.17
N ASN A 336 7.78 -11.65 7.12
CA ASN A 336 6.85 -12.68 7.53
C ASN A 336 5.92 -13.09 6.38
N ALA A 337 5.44 -12.11 5.58
CA ALA A 337 4.60 -12.37 4.42
C ALA A 337 5.33 -13.21 3.37
N VAL A 338 6.57 -12.84 3.03
CA VAL A 338 7.42 -13.61 2.10
C VAL A 338 7.60 -15.04 2.59
N GLN A 339 8.03 -15.22 3.85
CA GLN A 339 8.25 -16.56 4.43
C GLN A 339 6.96 -17.40 4.46
N ALA A 340 5.82 -16.80 4.78
CA ALA A 340 4.55 -17.50 4.79
C ALA A 340 4.17 -17.97 3.38
N VAL A 341 4.34 -17.13 2.36
CA VAL A 341 4.06 -17.48 0.97
C VAL A 341 5.01 -18.57 0.47
N ASP A 342 6.30 -18.49 0.80
CA ASP A 342 7.30 -19.52 0.44
C ASP A 342 6.92 -20.91 0.99
N LEU A 343 6.51 -20.97 2.26
CA LEU A 343 6.02 -22.21 2.86
C LEU A 343 4.80 -22.77 2.11
N MET A 344 3.83 -21.91 1.81
CA MET A 344 2.60 -22.31 1.10
C MET A 344 2.91 -22.77 -0.34
N TYR A 345 3.77 -22.04 -1.03
CA TYR A 345 4.19 -22.36 -2.38
C TYR A 345 4.92 -23.73 -2.43
N ALA A 346 5.85 -23.95 -1.51
CA ALA A 346 6.55 -25.23 -1.38
C ALA A 346 5.59 -26.41 -1.13
N CYS A 347 4.59 -26.22 -0.25
CA CYS A 347 3.55 -27.21 -0.01
C CYS A 347 2.67 -27.48 -1.23
N GLY A 348 2.40 -26.46 -2.06
CA GLY A 348 1.65 -26.59 -3.31
C GLY A 348 2.31 -27.50 -4.34
N GLY A 349 3.65 -27.60 -4.30
CA GLY A 349 4.46 -28.43 -5.21
C GLY A 349 4.18 -28.13 -6.69
N GLY A 350 4.30 -29.12 -7.57
CA GLY A 350 4.15 -28.93 -9.01
C GLY A 350 2.84 -28.26 -9.46
N THR A 351 1.77 -28.31 -8.69
CA THR A 351 0.51 -27.61 -8.98
C THR A 351 0.67 -26.09 -8.92
N ALA A 352 1.56 -25.59 -8.05
CA ALA A 352 1.81 -24.16 -7.89
C ALA A 352 2.69 -23.55 -9.00
N LEU A 353 3.20 -24.36 -9.96
CA LEU A 353 4.04 -23.85 -11.05
C LEU A 353 3.25 -23.23 -12.20
N PHE A 354 1.97 -23.56 -12.34
CA PHE A 354 1.20 -23.19 -13.51
C PHE A 354 0.70 -21.74 -13.43
N GLU A 355 0.85 -21.00 -14.53
CA GLU A 355 0.20 -19.70 -14.71
C GLU A 355 -1.32 -19.84 -14.51
N GLY A 356 -1.93 -18.87 -13.88
CA GLY A 356 -3.35 -18.92 -13.48
C GLY A 356 -3.60 -19.58 -12.12
N ASN A 357 -2.64 -20.28 -11.53
CA ASN A 357 -2.75 -20.73 -10.14
C ASN A 357 -2.59 -19.55 -9.18
N ARG A 358 -3.56 -19.38 -8.26
CA ARG A 358 -3.56 -18.26 -7.29
C ARG A 358 -2.30 -18.27 -6.43
N LEU A 359 -1.79 -19.44 -6.05
CA LEU A 359 -0.61 -19.57 -5.20
C LEU A 359 0.68 -19.16 -5.95
N GLU A 360 0.79 -19.48 -7.25
CA GLU A 360 1.87 -19.04 -8.12
C GLU A 360 1.92 -17.50 -8.20
N ARG A 361 0.77 -16.86 -8.39
CA ARG A 361 0.65 -15.41 -8.42
C ARG A 361 1.04 -14.77 -7.09
N CYS A 362 0.55 -15.31 -5.97
CA CYS A 362 0.94 -14.84 -4.63
C CYS A 362 2.46 -14.88 -4.43
N PHE A 363 3.13 -15.95 -4.91
CA PHE A 363 4.58 -16.10 -4.83
C PHE A 363 5.31 -14.98 -5.58
N ARG A 364 4.94 -14.71 -6.83
CA ARG A 364 5.56 -13.64 -7.61
C ARG A 364 5.27 -12.25 -7.04
N ASP A 365 4.04 -12.02 -6.63
CA ASP A 365 3.59 -10.70 -6.19
C ASP A 365 4.21 -10.30 -4.86
N VAL A 366 4.30 -11.21 -3.86
CA VAL A 366 4.93 -10.90 -2.57
C VAL A 366 6.42 -10.61 -2.71
N HIS A 367 7.13 -11.37 -3.56
CA HIS A 367 8.55 -11.12 -3.81
C HIS A 367 8.79 -9.80 -4.56
N ALA A 368 7.89 -9.39 -5.44
CA ALA A 368 7.96 -8.08 -6.09
C ALA A 368 7.70 -6.94 -5.09
N GLY A 369 6.67 -7.07 -4.25
CA GLY A 369 6.34 -6.08 -3.21
C GLY A 369 7.47 -5.88 -2.21
N ALA A 370 8.09 -6.95 -1.74
CA ALA A 370 9.17 -6.93 -0.76
C ALA A 370 10.46 -6.23 -1.24
N GLN A 371 10.60 -5.95 -2.54
CA GLN A 371 11.70 -5.13 -3.06
C GLN A 371 11.47 -3.64 -2.85
N HIS A 372 10.29 -3.22 -2.43
CA HIS A 372 10.00 -1.81 -2.23
C HIS A 372 10.83 -1.22 -1.08
N PHE A 373 11.45 -0.05 -1.29
CA PHE A 373 12.36 0.59 -0.34
C PHE A 373 11.77 0.79 1.07
N ALA A 374 10.46 0.94 1.16
CA ALA A 374 9.74 1.15 2.42
C ALA A 374 9.84 -0.04 3.40
N VAL A 375 9.98 -1.26 2.87
CA VAL A 375 9.96 -2.51 3.63
C VAL A 375 11.26 -3.32 3.48
N ALA A 376 12.15 -2.94 2.54
CA ALA A 376 13.42 -3.61 2.32
C ALA A 376 14.30 -3.57 3.59
N THR A 377 14.56 -4.72 4.18
CA THR A 377 15.25 -4.84 5.47
C THR A 377 16.69 -4.35 5.43
N LEU A 378 17.39 -4.60 4.32
CA LEU A 378 18.81 -4.25 4.17
C LEU A 378 19.10 -2.76 4.40
N SER A 379 18.17 -1.89 3.99
CA SER A 379 18.32 -0.42 4.10
C SER A 379 17.65 0.19 5.32
N ASN A 380 16.77 -0.54 6.01
CA ASN A 380 15.92 0.02 7.05
C ASN A 380 16.28 -0.44 8.47
N LEU A 381 16.85 -1.64 8.65
CA LEU A 381 17.07 -2.18 10.00
C LEU A 381 18.19 -1.46 10.74
N GLU A 382 19.30 -1.10 10.07
CA GLU A 382 20.40 -0.38 10.71
C GLU A 382 19.96 0.98 11.26
N PRO A 383 19.28 1.86 10.50
CA PRO A 383 18.74 3.12 11.02
C PRO A 383 17.78 2.94 12.20
N VAL A 384 16.92 1.92 12.15
CA VAL A 384 16.04 1.59 13.29
C VAL A 384 16.87 1.21 14.51
N GLY A 385 17.87 0.32 14.36
CA GLY A 385 18.75 -0.09 15.44
C GLY A 385 19.47 1.09 16.08
N ARG A 386 19.95 2.06 15.29
CA ARG A 386 20.55 3.31 15.79
C ARG A 386 19.59 4.08 16.68
N VAL A 387 18.34 4.29 16.24
CA VAL A 387 17.31 4.99 17.03
C VAL A 387 17.01 4.24 18.34
N LEU A 388 16.97 2.90 18.32
CA LEU A 388 16.74 2.11 19.52
C LEU A 388 17.90 2.24 20.55
N PHE A 389 19.11 2.46 20.08
CA PHE A 389 20.28 2.82 20.93
C PHE A 389 20.32 4.30 21.35
N GLY A 390 19.33 5.11 20.96
CA GLY A 390 19.30 6.55 21.26
C GLY A 390 20.22 7.39 20.35
N LEU A 391 20.64 6.86 19.22
CA LEU A 391 21.46 7.56 18.23
C LEU A 391 20.60 8.17 17.14
N GLU A 392 21.11 9.16 16.42
CA GLU A 392 20.49 9.71 15.23
C GLU A 392 20.39 8.65 14.11
N PRO A 393 19.33 8.65 13.29
CA PRO A 393 19.11 7.65 12.26
C PRO A 393 20.06 7.74 11.05
N GLY A 394 21.05 8.62 11.09
CA GLY A 394 21.90 8.91 9.94
C GLY A 394 21.14 9.65 8.83
N ARG A 395 21.22 9.17 7.60
CA ARG A 395 20.51 9.75 6.45
C ARG A 395 19.09 9.22 6.29
N ALA A 396 18.70 8.20 7.06
CA ALA A 396 17.36 7.61 6.97
C ALA A 396 16.30 8.57 7.51
N ARG A 397 15.13 8.50 6.93
CA ARG A 397 13.95 9.30 7.28
C ARG A 397 12.84 8.37 7.77
N PHE A 398 12.12 8.81 8.80
CA PHE A 398 11.05 8.04 9.44
C PHE A 398 9.76 8.83 9.46
#